data_048806470ce375850677fe4cf4165e3b
#
_entry.id   048806470ce375850677fe4cf4165e3b
#
_cell.length_a   1.000
_cell.length_b   1.000
_cell.length_c   1.000
_cell.angle_alpha   90.00
_cell.angle_beta   90.00
_cell.angle_gamma   90.00
#
_symmetry.space_group_name_H-M   'P 1'
#
loop_
_entity.id
_entity.type
_entity.pdbx_description
1 polymer ?
#
loop_
_entity_poly.entity_id
_entity_poly.type
_entity_poly.pdbx_seq_one_letter_code
_entity_poly.pdbx_strand_id
1 'polypeptide(L)'
;MASYEIVKGDLFTAQTSLAHCVSQDLRMGKGIATEFVKRWGRPKELYDQRYERLAVLKRQNEQGEWRYLYYMITKEKAWHKPSLKDFMKSLVHVLKHMIKNDVKHLSVPKLGAGLDGLSWDLIERALKKQFVEKHGINVTVYVL
;
A
#
# COMPACT_ATOMS: atom_id res chain seq x y z
N MET A 1 3.41 -22.34 -2.78
CA MET A 1 4.59 -21.43 -2.75
C MET A 1 4.16 -20.03 -3.16
N ALA A 2 4.63 -19.00 -2.43
CA ALA A 2 4.26 -17.63 -2.73
C ALA A 2 4.95 -17.12 -4.01
N SER A 3 4.30 -16.19 -4.70
CA SER A 3 4.78 -15.63 -5.95
C SER A 3 4.91 -14.11 -5.87
N TYR A 4 5.78 -13.57 -6.74
CA TYR A 4 5.90 -12.15 -7.02
C TYR A 4 5.64 -11.95 -8.50
N GLU A 5 4.66 -11.14 -8.85
CA GLU A 5 4.26 -10.92 -10.23
C GLU A 5 4.13 -9.45 -10.56
N ILE A 6 4.51 -9.08 -11.79
CA ILE A 6 4.24 -7.75 -12.33
C ILE A 6 3.20 -7.92 -13.43
N VAL A 7 2.08 -7.20 -13.29
CA VAL A 7 0.94 -7.30 -14.19
C VAL A 7 0.67 -5.94 -14.82
N LYS A 8 0.47 -5.91 -16.12
CA LYS A 8 0.03 -4.70 -16.81
C LYS A 8 -1.48 -4.58 -16.67
N GLY A 9 -1.95 -3.57 -15.97
CA GLY A 9 -3.38 -3.39 -15.74
C GLY A 9 -3.67 -2.39 -14.63
N ASP A 10 -4.96 -2.30 -14.29
CA ASP A 10 -5.47 -1.37 -13.29
C ASP A 10 -5.49 -2.05 -11.91
N LEU A 11 -4.79 -1.45 -10.95
CA LEU A 11 -4.74 -1.93 -9.57
C LEU A 11 -6.15 -2.19 -9.00
N PHE A 12 -7.12 -1.35 -9.35
CA PHE A 12 -8.46 -1.42 -8.77
C PHE A 12 -9.30 -2.58 -9.29
N THR A 13 -8.80 -3.34 -10.27
CA THR A 13 -9.41 -4.61 -10.66
C THR A 13 -9.04 -5.74 -9.71
N ALA A 14 -7.99 -5.57 -8.92
CA ALA A 14 -7.57 -6.57 -7.95
C ALA A 14 -8.59 -6.70 -6.82
N GLN A 15 -8.84 -7.94 -6.39
CA GLN A 15 -9.79 -8.23 -5.32
C GLN A 15 -9.09 -8.52 -3.98
N THR A 16 -7.78 -8.51 -3.96
CA THR A 16 -6.95 -8.72 -2.78
C THR A 16 -6.84 -7.45 -1.94
N SER A 17 -6.13 -7.51 -0.82
CA SER A 17 -5.75 -6.31 -0.08
C SER A 17 -4.85 -5.42 -0.94
N LEU A 18 -4.99 -4.12 -0.80
CA LEU A 18 -4.28 -3.11 -1.59
C LEU A 18 -3.42 -2.24 -0.68
N ALA A 19 -2.32 -1.70 -1.23
CA ALA A 19 -1.52 -0.70 -0.52
C ALA A 19 -1.12 0.43 -1.45
N HIS A 20 -1.06 1.64 -0.91
CA HIS A 20 -0.54 2.81 -1.60
C HIS A 20 0.05 3.79 -0.59
N CYS A 21 0.77 4.80 -1.09
CA CYS A 21 1.44 5.78 -0.25
C CYS A 21 0.62 7.06 -0.11
N VAL A 22 0.57 7.60 1.10
CA VAL A 22 -0.13 8.85 1.40
C VAL A 22 0.72 9.72 2.32
N SER A 23 0.33 11.00 2.44
CA SER A 23 0.88 11.91 3.44
C SER A 23 0.00 11.90 4.70
N GLN A 24 0.59 12.31 5.82
CA GLN A 24 -0.12 12.37 7.10
C GLN A 24 -1.33 13.32 7.06
N ASP A 25 -1.25 14.40 6.26
CA ASP A 25 -2.35 15.34 6.08
C ASP A 25 -3.53 14.75 5.29
N LEU A 26 -3.37 13.56 4.71
CA LEU A 26 -4.41 12.83 3.96
C LEU A 26 -5.03 13.66 2.83
N ARG A 27 -4.22 14.50 2.20
CA ARG A 27 -4.69 15.31 1.09
C ARG A 27 -5.09 14.44 -0.10
N MET A 28 -4.26 13.46 -0.44
CA MET A 28 -4.54 12.49 -1.50
C MET A 28 -5.02 13.14 -2.81
N GLY A 29 -4.34 14.23 -3.19
CA GLY A 29 -4.76 15.07 -4.32
C GLY A 29 -4.10 14.75 -5.64
N LYS A 30 -3.20 13.75 -5.69
CA LYS A 30 -2.46 13.40 -6.90
C LYS A 30 -2.30 11.90 -7.04
N GLY A 31 -2.13 11.46 -8.28
CA GLY A 31 -1.81 10.08 -8.60
C GLY A 31 -2.89 9.10 -8.18
N ILE A 32 -2.46 7.90 -7.83
CA ILE A 32 -3.36 6.79 -7.50
C ILE A 32 -4.21 7.08 -6.25
N ALA A 33 -3.73 7.94 -5.35
CA ALA A 33 -4.48 8.30 -4.15
C ALA A 33 -5.83 8.93 -4.47
N THR A 34 -5.94 9.65 -5.59
CA THR A 34 -7.21 10.26 -6.02
C THR A 34 -8.27 9.19 -6.30
N GLU A 35 -7.88 8.05 -6.86
CA GLU A 35 -8.80 6.94 -7.10
C GLU A 35 -9.25 6.29 -5.78
N PHE A 36 -8.36 6.20 -4.81
CA PHE A 36 -8.74 5.72 -3.47
C PHE A 36 -9.80 6.63 -2.85
N VAL A 37 -9.65 7.94 -3.00
CA VAL A 37 -10.64 8.91 -2.50
C VAL A 37 -11.99 8.74 -3.21
N LYS A 38 -11.98 8.58 -4.53
CA LYS A 38 -13.21 8.38 -5.30
C LYS A 38 -13.97 7.14 -4.86
N ARG A 39 -13.26 6.06 -4.56
CA ARG A 39 -13.87 4.76 -4.24
C ARG A 39 -14.26 4.64 -2.78
N TRP A 40 -13.46 5.15 -1.86
CA TRP A 40 -13.64 4.94 -0.42
C TRP A 40 -13.71 6.23 0.38
N GLY A 41 -13.52 7.38 -0.26
CA GLY A 41 -13.59 8.68 0.41
C GLY A 41 -12.44 8.92 1.38
N ARG A 42 -12.68 9.82 2.32
CA ARG A 42 -11.78 10.11 3.43
C ARG A 42 -12.52 9.86 4.75
N PRO A 43 -12.79 8.59 5.12
CA PRO A 43 -13.54 8.30 6.33
C PRO A 43 -12.76 8.72 7.58
N LYS A 44 -13.49 8.98 8.66
CA LYS A 44 -12.92 9.38 9.94
C LYS A 44 -11.86 8.41 10.43
N GLU A 45 -12.03 7.11 10.15
CA GLU A 45 -11.08 6.06 10.48
C GLU A 45 -9.64 6.37 10.03
N LEU A 46 -9.49 6.99 8.85
CA LEU A 46 -8.16 7.36 8.35
C LEU A 46 -7.55 8.47 9.20
N TYR A 47 -8.33 9.51 9.51
CA TYR A 47 -7.85 10.63 10.32
C TYR A 47 -7.50 10.19 11.74
N ASP A 48 -8.23 9.24 12.28
CA ASP A 48 -7.95 8.71 13.62
C ASP A 48 -6.61 7.98 13.67
N GLN A 49 -6.13 7.49 12.53
CA GLN A 49 -4.87 6.74 12.40
C GLN A 49 -3.72 7.57 11.81
N ARG A 50 -3.95 8.85 11.50
CA ARG A 50 -3.00 9.65 10.69
C ARG A 50 -1.63 9.86 11.32
N TYR A 51 -1.50 9.73 12.64
CA TYR A 51 -0.22 9.89 13.33
C TYR A 51 0.55 8.58 13.45
N GLU A 52 -0.02 7.51 12.93
CA GLU A 52 0.67 6.23 12.82
C GLU A 52 1.44 6.16 11.50
N ARG A 53 2.27 5.14 11.33
CA ARG A 53 2.98 4.90 10.08
C ARG A 53 2.08 4.28 9.01
N LEU A 54 0.92 3.80 9.41
CA LEU A 54 -0.01 3.09 8.56
C LEU A 54 -1.44 3.37 9.03
N ALA A 55 -2.32 3.66 8.09
CA ALA A 55 -3.76 3.66 8.33
C ALA A 55 -4.37 2.51 7.54
N VAL A 56 -5.34 1.82 8.13
CA VAL A 56 -5.95 0.63 7.54
C VAL A 56 -7.47 0.78 7.52
N LEU A 57 -8.07 0.50 6.37
CA LEU A 57 -9.51 0.33 6.24
C LEU A 57 -9.82 -1.13 5.92
N LYS A 58 -10.86 -1.67 6.52
CA LYS A 58 -11.36 -3.00 6.19
C LYS A 58 -12.65 -2.84 5.38
N ARG A 59 -12.65 -3.31 4.15
CA ARG A 59 -13.78 -3.14 3.22
C ARG A 59 -14.01 -4.42 2.44
N GLN A 60 -15.24 -4.62 1.99
CA GLN A 60 -15.56 -5.75 1.12
C GLN A 60 -15.13 -5.44 -0.32
N ASN A 61 -14.62 -6.46 -1.02
CA ASN A 61 -14.35 -6.37 -2.45
C ASN A 61 -15.65 -6.60 -3.25
N GLU A 62 -15.56 -6.61 -4.57
CA GLU A 62 -16.72 -6.80 -5.45
C GLU A 62 -17.41 -8.17 -5.27
N GLN A 63 -16.69 -9.14 -4.72
CA GLN A 63 -17.21 -10.49 -4.47
C GLN A 63 -17.78 -10.65 -3.05
N GLY A 64 -17.83 -9.56 -2.29
CA GLY A 64 -18.34 -9.59 -0.92
C GLY A 64 -17.33 -10.10 0.12
N GLU A 65 -16.09 -10.31 -0.26
CA GLU A 65 -15.05 -10.80 0.63
C GLU A 65 -14.34 -9.63 1.31
N TRP A 66 -14.00 -9.79 2.58
CA TRP A 66 -13.29 -8.77 3.34
C TRP A 66 -11.83 -8.70 2.91
N ARG A 67 -11.32 -7.47 2.78
CA ARG A 67 -9.92 -7.19 2.50
C ARG A 67 -9.51 -5.92 3.21
N TYR A 68 -8.19 -5.65 3.24
CA TYR A 68 -7.64 -4.46 3.86
C TYR A 68 -7.13 -3.50 2.79
N LEU A 69 -7.34 -2.22 3.05
CA LEU A 69 -6.78 -1.14 2.26
C LEU A 69 -5.73 -0.47 3.13
N TYR A 70 -4.48 -0.56 2.71
CA TYR A 70 -3.34 -0.02 3.45
C TYR A 70 -2.97 1.35 2.90
N TYR A 71 -3.06 2.35 3.76
CA TYR A 71 -2.64 3.72 3.47
C TYR A 71 -1.31 3.92 4.18
N MET A 72 -0.21 3.80 3.42
CA MET A 72 1.15 3.89 3.96
C MET A 72 1.50 5.36 4.15
N ILE A 73 1.63 5.78 5.41
CA ILE A 73 1.94 7.17 5.75
C ILE A 73 3.45 7.33 5.75
N THR A 74 3.98 7.89 4.66
CA THR A 74 5.41 7.95 4.37
C THR A 74 6.01 9.34 4.55
N LYS A 75 5.19 10.37 4.71
CA LYS A 75 5.61 11.77 4.84
C LYS A 75 4.55 12.58 5.56
N GLU A 76 4.93 13.76 6.09
CA GLU A 76 3.99 14.60 6.84
C GLU A 76 3.02 15.37 5.96
N LYS A 77 3.52 16.03 4.93
CA LYS A 77 2.71 16.90 4.05
C LYS A 77 2.72 16.40 2.62
N ALA A 78 1.64 16.67 1.89
CA ALA A 78 1.47 16.23 0.51
C ALA A 78 2.61 16.69 -0.41
N TRP A 79 3.19 17.87 -0.17
CA TRP A 79 4.28 18.41 -1.00
C TRP A 79 5.68 17.96 -0.57
N HIS A 80 5.81 17.24 0.54
CA HIS A 80 7.08 16.67 0.98
C HIS A 80 7.46 15.47 0.12
N LYS A 81 8.74 15.13 0.13
CA LYS A 81 9.24 13.88 -0.44
C LYS A 81 9.57 12.93 0.70
N PRO A 82 9.12 11.67 0.65
CA PRO A 82 9.46 10.71 1.69
C PRO A 82 10.93 10.33 1.60
N SER A 83 11.54 9.99 2.73
CA SER A 83 12.82 9.31 2.73
C SER A 83 12.59 7.82 2.54
N LEU A 84 13.60 7.10 2.02
CA LEU A 84 13.53 5.64 1.92
C LEU A 84 13.35 5.01 3.30
N LYS A 85 14.01 5.58 4.32
CA LYS A 85 13.89 5.12 5.70
C LYS A 85 12.44 5.18 6.21
N ASP A 86 11.76 6.29 6.01
CA ASP A 86 10.37 6.45 6.44
C ASP A 86 9.42 5.57 5.63
N PHE A 87 9.67 5.43 4.34
CA PHE A 87 8.94 4.51 3.49
C PHE A 87 9.06 3.06 4.03
N MET A 88 10.28 2.61 4.30
CA MET A 88 10.52 1.24 4.78
C MET A 88 9.88 0.99 6.14
N LYS A 89 9.84 1.99 7.02
CA LYS A 89 9.14 1.87 8.31
C LYS A 89 7.65 1.62 8.11
N SER A 90 7.03 2.36 7.19
CA SER A 90 5.62 2.15 6.84
C SER A 90 5.39 0.77 6.23
N LEU A 91 6.27 0.34 5.34
CA LEU A 91 6.17 -0.98 4.71
C LEU A 91 6.25 -2.12 5.73
N VAL A 92 7.11 -1.97 6.74
CA VAL A 92 7.20 -2.95 7.84
C VAL A 92 5.87 -3.02 8.61
N HIS A 93 5.19 -1.91 8.80
CA HIS A 93 3.88 -1.91 9.46
C HIS A 93 2.82 -2.65 8.63
N VAL A 94 2.86 -2.53 7.30
CA VAL A 94 2.01 -3.32 6.41
C VAL A 94 2.27 -4.81 6.63
N LEU A 95 3.54 -5.20 6.59
CA LEU A 95 3.93 -6.60 6.78
C LEU A 95 3.46 -7.16 8.12
N LYS A 96 3.66 -6.42 9.19
CA LYS A 96 3.23 -6.84 10.54
C LYS A 96 1.72 -7.02 10.62
N HIS A 97 0.95 -6.11 10.02
CA HIS A 97 -0.51 -6.21 9.99
C HIS A 97 -0.95 -7.46 9.21
N MET A 98 -0.32 -7.71 8.06
CA MET A 98 -0.64 -8.88 7.25
C MET A 98 -0.34 -10.18 7.98
N ILE A 99 0.79 -10.27 8.66
CA ILE A 99 1.16 -11.45 9.44
C ILE A 99 0.15 -11.68 10.57
N LYS A 100 -0.16 -10.63 11.32
CA LYS A 100 -1.09 -10.70 12.45
C LYS A 100 -2.49 -11.15 12.03
N ASN A 101 -2.94 -10.72 10.86
CA ASN A 101 -4.30 -10.97 10.37
C ASN A 101 -4.37 -12.08 9.32
N ASP A 102 -3.28 -12.82 9.14
CA ASP A 102 -3.18 -13.93 8.18
C ASP A 102 -3.56 -13.53 6.75
N VAL A 103 -3.14 -12.36 6.32
CA VAL A 103 -3.36 -11.86 4.96
C VAL A 103 -2.24 -12.39 4.07
N LYS A 104 -2.59 -13.07 2.99
CA LYS A 104 -1.63 -13.77 2.12
C LYS A 104 -1.47 -13.18 0.72
N HIS A 105 -2.25 -12.17 0.37
CA HIS A 105 -2.23 -11.56 -0.96
C HIS A 105 -2.24 -10.05 -0.84
N LEU A 106 -1.28 -9.40 -1.49
CA LEU A 106 -1.17 -7.95 -1.53
C LEU A 106 -0.98 -7.48 -2.98
N SER A 107 -1.78 -6.52 -3.40
CA SER A 107 -1.63 -5.88 -4.71
C SER A 107 -1.24 -4.43 -4.51
N VAL A 108 -0.24 -3.98 -5.26
CA VAL A 108 0.36 -2.66 -5.11
C VAL A 108 0.67 -2.04 -6.47
N PRO A 109 0.73 -0.71 -6.57
CA PRO A 109 1.37 -0.06 -7.70
C PRO A 109 2.89 -0.09 -7.48
N LYS A 110 3.67 0.58 -8.34
CA LYS A 110 5.10 0.79 -8.07
C LYS A 110 5.24 1.81 -6.93
N LEU A 111 5.10 1.31 -5.71
CA LEU A 111 5.11 2.11 -4.49
C LEU A 111 6.32 3.04 -4.41
N GLY A 112 6.06 4.33 -4.13
CA GLY A 112 7.12 5.32 -3.90
C GLY A 112 7.95 5.69 -5.12
N ALA A 113 7.77 5.05 -6.25
CA ALA A 113 8.62 5.24 -7.42
C ALA A 113 8.17 6.38 -8.35
N GLY A 114 6.89 6.71 -8.35
CA GLY A 114 6.34 7.75 -9.22
C GLY A 114 6.67 9.15 -8.70
N LEU A 115 5.66 9.86 -8.23
CA LEU A 115 5.78 11.22 -7.73
C LEU A 115 6.77 11.37 -6.56
N ASP A 116 6.91 10.33 -5.74
CA ASP A 116 7.80 10.35 -4.58
C ASP A 116 9.27 10.13 -4.91
N GLY A 117 9.57 9.58 -6.09
CA GLY A 117 10.94 9.48 -6.61
C GLY A 117 11.88 8.51 -5.91
N LEU A 118 11.36 7.56 -5.14
CA LEU A 118 12.19 6.55 -4.48
C LEU A 118 12.65 5.47 -5.46
N SER A 119 13.75 4.80 -5.14
CA SER A 119 14.29 3.72 -5.96
C SER A 119 13.37 2.51 -5.94
N TRP A 120 12.76 2.20 -7.08
CA TRP A 120 11.92 1.01 -7.21
C TRP A 120 12.70 -0.28 -6.98
N ASP A 121 13.96 -0.35 -7.43
CA ASP A 121 14.78 -1.55 -7.25
C ASP A 121 14.93 -1.94 -5.76
N LEU A 122 15.12 -0.96 -4.90
CA LEU A 122 15.23 -1.21 -3.46
C LEU A 122 13.90 -1.64 -2.85
N ILE A 123 12.81 -1.03 -3.28
CA ILE A 123 11.46 -1.36 -2.80
C ILE A 123 11.07 -2.76 -3.27
N GLU A 124 11.31 -3.06 -4.53
CA GLU A 124 11.03 -4.37 -5.11
C GLU A 124 11.79 -5.48 -4.39
N ARG A 125 13.07 -5.22 -4.09
CA ARG A 125 13.90 -6.18 -3.35
C ARG A 125 13.29 -6.47 -1.97
N ALA A 126 12.81 -5.43 -1.27
CA ALA A 126 12.17 -5.59 0.03
C ALA A 126 10.87 -6.41 -0.08
N LEU A 127 10.05 -6.15 -1.10
CA LEU A 127 8.82 -6.90 -1.34
C LEU A 127 9.11 -8.38 -1.58
N LYS A 128 10.06 -8.69 -2.44
CA LYS A 128 10.45 -10.07 -2.76
C LYS A 128 11.00 -10.79 -1.54
N LYS A 129 11.93 -10.17 -0.82
CA LYS A 129 12.62 -10.81 0.28
C LYS A 129 11.76 -10.93 1.52
N GLN A 130 11.15 -9.85 1.96
CA GLN A 130 10.43 -9.81 3.24
C GLN A 130 9.02 -10.37 3.15
N PHE A 131 8.30 -10.07 2.07
CA PHE A 131 6.91 -10.53 1.93
C PHE A 131 6.84 -11.93 1.32
N VAL A 132 7.43 -12.11 0.16
CA VAL A 132 7.29 -13.37 -0.60
C VAL A 132 8.15 -14.48 0.00
N GLU A 133 9.46 -14.29 0.05
CA GLU A 133 10.38 -15.35 0.47
C GLU A 133 10.25 -15.66 1.96
N LYS A 134 10.26 -14.62 2.79
CA LYS A 134 10.34 -14.80 4.24
C LYS A 134 8.99 -15.14 4.89
N HIS A 135 7.89 -14.62 4.36
CA HIS A 135 6.57 -14.76 5.00
C HIS A 135 5.50 -15.40 4.12
N GLY A 136 5.85 -15.85 2.92
CA GLY A 136 4.91 -16.57 2.07
C GLY A 136 3.72 -15.76 1.59
N ILE A 137 3.89 -14.44 1.40
CA ILE A 137 2.84 -13.54 0.94
C ILE A 137 2.98 -13.36 -0.56
N ASN A 138 1.88 -13.57 -1.29
CA ASN A 138 1.84 -13.30 -2.73
C ASN A 138 1.74 -11.80 -2.96
N VAL A 139 2.64 -11.26 -3.77
CA VAL A 139 2.65 -9.83 -4.11
C VAL A 139 2.45 -9.67 -5.62
N THR A 140 1.49 -8.85 -6.00
CA THR A 140 1.23 -8.49 -7.39
C THR A 140 1.42 -7.00 -7.56
N VAL A 141 2.30 -6.60 -8.47
CA VAL A 141 2.56 -5.20 -8.80
C VAL A 141 1.83 -4.86 -10.07
N TYR A 142 0.93 -3.88 -10.02
CA TYR A 142 0.17 -3.42 -11.18
C TYR A 142 0.87 -2.23 -11.82
N VAL A 143 1.16 -2.33 -13.11
CA VAL A 143 1.75 -1.24 -13.90
C VAL A 143 0.83 -0.92 -15.08
N LEU A 144 0.79 0.34 -15.46
CA LEU A 144 -0.05 0.80 -16.57
C LEU A 144 0.65 0.66 -17.93
#